data_072460214143ff3fcb1bdc20f33d6fd2
#
_entry.id   072460214143ff3fcb1bdc20f33d6fd2
#
_cell.length_a   1.000
_cell.length_b   1.000
_cell.length_c   1.000
_cell.angle_alpha   90.00
_cell.angle_beta   90.00
_cell.angle_gamma   90.00
#
_symmetry.space_group_name_H-M   'P 1'
#
loop_
_entity.id
_entity.type
_entity.pdbx_description
1 polymer ?
#
loop_
_entity_poly.entity_id
_entity_poly.type
_entity_poly.pdbx_seq_one_letter_code
_entity_poly.pdbx_strand_id
1 'polypeptide(L)'
;MPTSEWLCAPVQGRLYGGAIAMLAGTAIDGTVQTTLPAGTAFGPVDLKVYFLRPVPPDGRDLVARGTVIHRGRSIAIGTSDVFNADGKKVAVATGSAVILPGRPATVTTELTLPDLAGSEDDEERP
;
A
#
# COMPACT_ATOMS: atom_id res chain seq x y z
N MET A 1 -0.32 9.98 7.31
CA MET A 1 -1.73 9.79 6.87
C MET A 1 -2.65 10.28 7.97
N PRO A 2 -3.45 11.29 7.74
CA PRO A 2 -4.44 11.71 8.72
C PRO A 2 -5.51 10.65 8.90
N THR A 3 -5.96 10.47 10.12
CA THR A 3 -7.08 9.59 10.44
C THR A 3 -8.40 10.31 10.15
N SER A 4 -9.39 9.58 9.66
CA SER A 4 -10.67 10.16 9.28
C SER A 4 -11.81 9.19 9.57
N GLU A 5 -12.98 9.71 9.87
CA GLU A 5 -14.20 8.90 10.04
C GLU A 5 -14.54 8.08 8.79
N TRP A 6 -14.13 8.55 7.61
CA TRP A 6 -14.30 7.83 6.34
C TRP A 6 -13.48 6.54 6.25
N LEU A 7 -12.43 6.43 7.08
CA LEU A 7 -11.55 5.26 7.12
C LEU A 7 -11.90 4.33 8.30
N CYS A 8 -13.05 4.50 8.91
CA CYS A 8 -13.46 3.72 10.08
C CYS A 8 -14.15 2.41 9.71
N ALA A 9 -13.96 1.42 10.56
CA ALA A 9 -14.78 0.22 10.55
C ALA A 9 -16.22 0.57 11.00
N PRO A 10 -17.26 0.03 10.34
CA PRO A 10 -18.65 0.46 10.54
C PRO A 10 -19.19 0.27 11.96
N VAL A 11 -18.59 -0.60 12.76
CA VAL A 11 -19.19 -1.08 14.01
C VAL A 11 -18.49 -0.57 15.27
N GLN A 12 -17.29 0.01 15.19
CA GLN A 12 -16.49 0.25 16.40
C GLN A 12 -15.89 1.65 16.54
N GLY A 13 -16.15 2.58 15.63
CA GLY A 13 -15.57 3.92 15.69
C GLY A 13 -14.03 3.94 15.70
N ARG A 14 -13.41 2.93 15.10
CA ARG A 14 -11.96 2.76 15.00
C ARG A 14 -11.56 2.72 13.54
N LEU A 15 -10.34 3.12 13.28
CA LEU A 15 -9.79 3.07 11.92
C LEU A 15 -9.82 1.63 11.40
N TYR A 16 -10.27 1.48 10.16
CA TYR A 16 -10.29 0.18 9.48
C TYR A 16 -8.85 -0.34 9.27
N GLY A 17 -8.64 -1.62 9.61
CA GLY A 17 -7.31 -2.23 9.50
C GLY A 17 -6.73 -2.19 8.09
N GLY A 18 -7.57 -2.25 7.06
CA GLY A 18 -7.14 -2.10 5.66
C GLY A 18 -6.50 -0.74 5.34
N ALA A 19 -6.96 0.34 5.99
CA ALA A 19 -6.34 1.66 5.82
C ALA A 19 -4.93 1.70 6.43
N ILE A 20 -4.74 1.08 7.58
CA ILE A 20 -3.43 0.95 8.22
C ILE A 20 -2.51 0.05 7.39
N ALA A 21 -3.05 -1.05 6.87
CA ALA A 21 -2.31 -1.97 5.99
C ALA A 21 -1.86 -1.29 4.71
N MET A 22 -2.70 -0.47 4.09
CA MET A 22 -2.35 0.34 2.91
C MET A 22 -1.18 1.28 3.22
N LEU A 23 -1.23 1.99 4.32
CA LEU A 23 -0.15 2.88 4.74
C LEU A 23 1.16 2.13 4.98
N ALA A 24 1.09 0.99 5.70
CA ALA A 24 2.25 0.15 5.99
C ALA A 24 2.87 -0.44 4.71
N GLY A 25 2.03 -0.95 3.81
CA GLY A 25 2.46 -1.48 2.51
C GLY A 25 3.13 -0.42 1.64
N THR A 26 2.55 0.77 1.57
CA THR A 26 3.13 1.90 0.81
C THR A 26 4.51 2.28 1.36
N ALA A 27 4.71 2.23 2.68
CA ALA A 27 6.02 2.51 3.28
C ALA A 27 7.06 1.43 2.93
N ILE A 28 6.66 0.15 2.87
CA ILE A 28 7.53 -0.94 2.41
C ILE A 28 7.90 -0.73 0.94
N ASP A 29 6.91 -0.52 0.08
CA ASP A 29 7.11 -0.35 -1.35
C ASP A 29 8.02 0.85 -1.65
N GLY A 30 7.78 1.99 -1.01
CA GLY A 30 8.61 3.17 -1.14
C GLY A 30 10.05 2.92 -0.73
N THR A 31 10.27 2.20 0.37
CA THR A 31 11.61 1.86 0.84
C THR A 31 12.32 0.88 -0.11
N VAL A 32 11.61 -0.12 -0.64
CA VAL A 32 12.15 -1.02 -1.67
C VAL A 32 12.53 -0.24 -2.92
N GLN A 33 11.67 0.67 -3.37
CA GLN A 33 11.91 1.49 -4.56
C GLN A 33 13.20 2.31 -4.45
N THR A 34 13.54 2.80 -3.27
CA THR A 34 14.79 3.56 -3.07
C THR A 34 16.06 2.73 -3.30
N THR A 35 15.97 1.41 -3.28
CA THR A 35 17.09 0.50 -3.52
C THR A 35 17.24 0.07 -4.97
N LEU A 36 16.27 0.42 -5.82
CA LEU A 36 16.24 0.01 -7.22
C LEU A 36 16.84 1.08 -8.13
N PRO A 37 17.48 0.68 -9.23
CA PRO A 37 17.85 1.62 -10.29
C PRO A 37 16.63 2.35 -10.83
N ALA A 38 16.80 3.60 -11.26
CA ALA A 38 15.72 4.38 -11.84
C ALA A 38 15.07 3.64 -13.02
N GLY A 39 13.73 3.64 -13.05
CA GLY A 39 12.96 3.00 -14.11
C GLY A 39 12.81 1.48 -13.98
N THR A 40 13.26 0.88 -12.88
CA THR A 40 13.07 -0.55 -12.63
C THR A 40 11.66 -0.82 -12.09
N ALA A 41 10.92 -1.70 -12.76
CA ALA A 41 9.60 -2.14 -12.28
C ALA A 41 9.73 -3.14 -11.14
N PHE A 42 8.80 -3.07 -10.20
CA PHE A 42 8.62 -4.07 -9.14
C PHE A 42 7.14 -4.19 -8.80
N GLY A 43 6.77 -5.28 -8.16
CA GLY A 43 5.39 -5.49 -7.71
C GLY A 43 5.35 -6.16 -6.34
N PRO A 44 4.47 -5.71 -5.44
CA PRO A 44 4.26 -6.39 -4.17
C PRO A 44 3.67 -7.77 -4.40
N VAL A 45 4.11 -8.74 -3.58
CA VAL A 45 3.65 -10.15 -3.64
C VAL A 45 2.80 -10.48 -2.44
N ASP A 46 3.22 -10.08 -1.25
CA ASP A 46 2.47 -10.32 -0.03
C ASP A 46 2.63 -9.17 0.96
N LEU A 47 1.72 -9.12 1.90
CA LEU A 47 1.74 -8.19 3.02
C LEU A 47 1.11 -8.87 4.23
N LYS A 48 1.84 -8.87 5.34
CA LYS A 48 1.33 -9.33 6.63
C LYS A 48 1.38 -8.20 7.63
N VAL A 49 0.27 -7.94 8.28
CA VAL A 49 0.13 -6.84 9.25
C VAL A 49 -0.30 -7.39 10.59
N TYR A 50 0.39 -6.96 11.65
CA TYR A 50 -0.04 -7.13 13.03
C TYR A 50 -0.57 -5.80 13.56
N PHE A 51 -1.82 -5.79 14.00
CA PHE A 51 -2.45 -4.64 14.63
C PHE A 51 -2.24 -4.72 16.13
N LEU A 52 -1.51 -3.74 16.68
CA LEU A 52 -1.09 -3.75 18.08
C LEU A 52 -2.00 -2.89 18.98
N ARG A 53 -2.55 -1.81 18.42
CA ARG A 53 -3.37 -0.85 19.15
C ARG A 53 -4.50 -0.32 18.28
N PRO A 54 -5.68 -0.07 18.85
CA PRO A 54 -6.74 0.62 18.12
C PRO A 54 -6.34 2.07 17.82
N VAL A 55 -6.80 2.57 16.68
CA VAL A 55 -6.57 3.94 16.24
C VAL A 55 -7.90 4.67 16.16
N PRO A 56 -8.10 5.74 16.94
CA PRO A 56 -9.31 6.55 16.85
C PRO A 56 -9.27 7.45 15.59
N PRO A 57 -10.44 7.79 15.02
CA PRO A 57 -10.53 8.70 13.88
C PRO A 57 -10.52 10.16 14.33
N ASP A 58 -9.49 10.57 15.03
CA ASP A 58 -9.37 11.88 15.67
C ASP A 58 -8.74 12.97 14.79
N GLY A 59 -8.47 12.66 13.53
CA GLY A 59 -7.84 13.57 12.55
C GLY A 59 -6.33 13.69 12.69
N ARG A 60 -5.72 13.06 13.69
CA ARG A 60 -4.27 13.10 13.91
C ARG A 60 -3.56 12.14 12.96
N ASP A 61 -2.30 12.39 12.69
CA ASP A 61 -1.54 11.63 11.72
C ASP A 61 -1.05 10.27 12.23
N LEU A 62 -1.12 9.28 11.34
CA LEU A 62 -0.32 8.07 11.40
C LEU A 62 0.94 8.24 10.54
N VAL A 63 2.06 7.75 11.04
CA VAL A 63 3.34 7.75 10.32
C VAL A 63 3.84 6.32 10.20
N ALA A 64 4.07 5.88 8.97
CA ALA A 64 4.71 4.59 8.71
C ALA A 64 6.16 4.79 8.32
N ARG A 65 7.04 3.93 8.86
CA ARG A 65 8.47 3.90 8.56
C ARG A 65 8.85 2.55 8.02
N GLY A 66 9.25 2.51 6.75
CA GLY A 66 9.70 1.31 6.08
C GLY A 66 11.21 1.07 6.28
N THR A 67 11.59 -0.20 6.29
CA THR A 67 12.98 -0.64 6.32
C THR A 67 13.14 -1.85 5.42
N VAL A 68 14.18 -1.88 4.57
CA VAL A 68 14.50 -3.05 3.76
C VAL A 68 15.27 -4.05 4.61
N ILE A 69 14.76 -5.29 4.69
CA ILE A 69 15.44 -6.41 5.35
C ILE A 69 16.37 -7.11 4.38
N HIS A 70 15.90 -7.31 3.13
CA HIS A 70 16.64 -8.02 2.11
C HIS A 70 16.33 -7.43 0.73
N ARG A 71 17.36 -7.23 -0.05
CA ARG A 71 17.21 -6.84 -1.46
C ARG A 71 18.08 -7.75 -2.30
N GLY A 72 17.45 -8.75 -2.90
CA GLY A 72 18.07 -9.66 -3.84
C GLY A 72 17.93 -9.17 -5.29
N ARG A 73 18.30 -10.03 -6.22
CA ARG A 73 18.18 -9.75 -7.66
C ARG A 73 16.71 -9.73 -8.12
N SER A 74 15.89 -10.61 -7.58
CA SER A 74 14.49 -10.81 -8.01
C SER A 74 13.48 -10.59 -6.88
N ILE A 75 13.91 -10.60 -5.63
CA ILE A 75 13.04 -10.46 -4.46
C ILE A 75 13.62 -9.43 -3.49
N ALA A 76 12.75 -8.56 -3.00
CA ALA A 76 13.02 -7.68 -1.88
C ALA A 76 12.03 -7.97 -0.75
N ILE A 77 12.50 -7.85 0.48
CA ILE A 77 11.70 -8.00 1.69
C ILE A 77 11.88 -6.75 2.54
N GLY A 78 10.78 -6.19 3.01
CA GLY A 78 10.78 -5.03 3.86
C GLY A 78 9.86 -5.19 5.07
N THR A 79 10.07 -4.32 6.04
CA THR A 79 9.19 -4.15 7.20
C THR A 79 8.72 -2.72 7.28
N SER A 80 7.62 -2.52 7.99
CA SER A 80 7.10 -1.19 8.30
C SER A 80 6.56 -1.16 9.71
N ASP A 81 6.92 -0.11 10.44
CA ASP A 81 6.34 0.23 11.73
C ASP A 81 5.40 1.42 11.55
N VAL A 82 4.19 1.32 12.05
CA VAL A 82 3.21 2.41 12.01
C VAL A 82 3.05 2.98 13.42
N PHE A 83 3.17 4.30 13.53
CA PHE A 83 3.09 5.04 14.78
C PHE A 83 1.91 6.01 14.76
N ASN A 84 1.27 6.18 15.92
CA ASN A 84 0.30 7.24 16.11
C ASN A 84 0.97 8.58 16.42
N ALA A 85 0.17 9.63 16.56
CA ALA A 85 0.67 10.98 16.85
C ALA A 85 1.35 11.11 18.23
N ASP A 86 1.11 10.18 19.15
CA ASP A 86 1.79 10.10 20.45
C ASP A 86 3.10 9.30 20.39
N GLY A 87 3.51 8.88 19.19
CA GLY A 87 4.73 8.09 19.00
C GLY A 87 4.61 6.63 19.41
N LYS A 88 3.40 6.13 19.68
CA LYS A 88 3.17 4.74 20.03
C LYS A 88 2.99 3.89 18.78
N LYS A 89 3.64 2.75 18.75
CA LYS A 89 3.50 1.79 17.65
C LYS A 89 2.10 1.17 17.66
N VAL A 90 1.38 1.32 16.57
CA VAL A 90 0.00 0.84 16.41
C VAL A 90 -0.10 -0.38 15.50
N ALA A 91 0.85 -0.56 14.60
CA ALA A 91 0.94 -1.73 13.74
C ALA A 91 2.38 -2.02 13.33
N VAL A 92 2.63 -3.26 12.98
CA VAL A 92 3.88 -3.75 12.37
C VAL A 92 3.51 -4.54 11.13
N ALA A 93 4.23 -4.35 10.05
CA ALA A 93 4.02 -5.09 8.81
C ALA A 93 5.32 -5.67 8.26
N THR A 94 5.20 -6.77 7.55
CA THR A 94 6.22 -7.34 6.69
C THR A 94 5.65 -7.56 5.30
N GLY A 95 6.46 -7.38 4.28
CA GLY A 95 6.03 -7.60 2.91
C GLY A 95 7.19 -7.98 2.01
N SER A 96 6.88 -8.62 0.91
CA SER A 96 7.82 -8.95 -0.14
C SER A 96 7.39 -8.37 -1.48
N ALA A 97 8.37 -8.12 -2.33
CA ALA A 97 8.17 -7.61 -3.67
C ALA A 97 9.03 -8.39 -4.67
N VAL A 98 8.49 -8.59 -5.86
CA VAL A 98 9.23 -9.12 -7.01
C VAL A 98 9.82 -7.95 -7.78
N ILE A 99 11.12 -8.00 -8.03
CA ILE A 99 11.82 -7.06 -8.89
C ILE A 99 11.77 -7.62 -10.32
N LEU A 100 11.42 -6.78 -11.28
CA LEU A 100 11.29 -7.14 -12.68
C LEU A 100 12.43 -6.49 -13.49
N PRO A 101 13.65 -7.09 -13.49
CA PRO A 101 14.78 -6.54 -14.22
C PRO A 101 14.48 -6.42 -15.71
N GLY A 102 14.86 -5.29 -16.32
CA GLY A 102 14.65 -5.05 -17.74
C GLY A 102 13.23 -4.66 -18.15
N ARG A 103 12.29 -4.59 -17.21
CA ARG A 103 10.98 -4.01 -17.45
C ARG A 103 10.96 -2.56 -16.95
N PRO A 104 10.66 -1.59 -17.83
CA PRO A 104 10.53 -0.21 -17.39
C PRO A 104 9.31 -0.06 -16.49
N ALA A 105 9.43 0.70 -15.42
CA ALA A 105 8.32 1.16 -14.61
C ALA A 105 7.57 2.29 -15.34
N THR A 106 7.13 2.02 -16.56
CA THR A 106 6.35 2.99 -17.33
C THR A 106 4.88 2.68 -17.07
N VAL A 107 4.23 3.51 -16.30
CA VAL A 107 2.76 3.55 -16.27
C VAL A 107 2.34 4.37 -17.47
N THR A 108 2.17 3.74 -18.61
CA THR A 108 1.44 4.36 -19.71
C THR A 108 -0.03 4.11 -19.44
N THR A 109 -0.63 4.99 -18.65
CA THR A 109 -2.08 5.02 -18.54
C THR A 109 -2.62 5.89 -19.66
N GLU A 110 -2.59 5.41 -20.87
CA GLU A 110 -3.50 5.87 -21.89
C GLU A 110 -4.85 5.14 -21.66
N LEU A 111 -5.54 5.52 -20.60
CA LEU A 111 -6.98 5.28 -20.49
C LEU A 111 -7.65 6.23 -21.47
N THR A 112 -7.79 5.81 -22.70
CA THR A 112 -8.67 6.52 -23.64
C THR A 112 -10.13 6.28 -23.21
N LEU A 113 -10.91 7.35 -23.10
CA LEU A 113 -12.35 7.27 -22.76
C LEU A 113 -13.15 6.21 -23.55
N PRO A 114 -12.82 5.88 -24.82
CA PRO A 114 -13.46 4.77 -25.53
C PRO A 114 -13.29 3.41 -24.86
N ASP A 115 -12.18 3.19 -24.12
CA ASP A 115 -11.94 1.91 -23.44
C ASP A 115 -12.80 1.74 -22.19
N LEU A 116 -13.35 2.84 -21.66
CA LEU A 116 -14.29 2.82 -20.56
C LEU A 116 -15.76 2.79 -21.04
N ALA A 117 -16.02 3.16 -22.28
CA ALA A 117 -17.32 3.05 -22.94
C ALA A 117 -17.56 1.65 -23.53
N GLY A 118 -16.72 0.68 -23.14
CA GLY A 118 -16.86 -0.70 -23.54
C GLY A 118 -18.24 -1.23 -23.20
N SER A 119 -19.00 -1.43 -24.26
CA SER A 119 -20.17 -2.29 -24.33
C SER A 119 -21.47 -1.78 -23.68
N GLU A 120 -21.96 -0.64 -24.11
CA GLU A 120 -23.42 -0.48 -24.13
C GLU A 120 -24.09 -1.48 -25.12
N ASP A 121 -23.27 -2.18 -25.92
CA ASP A 121 -23.74 -3.16 -26.89
C ASP A 121 -23.98 -4.57 -26.32
N ASP A 122 -23.61 -4.83 -25.08
CA ASP A 122 -23.84 -6.13 -24.44
C ASP A 122 -25.17 -6.24 -23.69
N GLU A 123 -25.94 -5.16 -23.55
CA GLU A 123 -27.25 -5.21 -22.91
C GLU A 123 -28.42 -5.55 -23.86
N GLU A 124 -28.22 -5.65 -25.16
CA GLU A 124 -29.26 -6.03 -26.14
C GLU A 124 -29.12 -7.43 -26.73
N ARG A 125 -28.55 -8.37 -26.03
CA ARG A 125 -28.67 -9.77 -26.46
C ARG A 125 -29.75 -10.47 -25.65
N PRO A 126 -30.83 -10.94 -26.32
CA PRO A 126 -31.87 -11.74 -25.68
C PRO A 126 -31.35 -13.10 -25.23
#